data_dd0cd687a5a178b1b696662c27557cb8
#
_entry.id   dd0cd687a5a178b1b696662c27557cb8
#
_cell.length_a   1.000
_cell.length_b   1.000
_cell.length_c   1.000
_cell.angle_alpha   90.00
_cell.angle_beta   90.00
_cell.angle_gamma   90.00
#
_symmetry.space_group_name_H-M   'P 1'
#
loop_
_entity.id
_entity.type
_entity.pdbx_description
1 polymer ?
#
loop_
_entity_poly.entity_id
_entity_poly.type
_entity_poly.pdbx_seq_one_letter_code
_entity_poly.pdbx_strand_id
1 'polypeptide(L)'
;MKRGYEARGRDHHRHQSQWRRRQRSAHGEQEYGSERTASDAGSSSASSSAPELPGFYFDPEKNRYFRLLPGHNNCNPLTKEGLQKKEEEKKREALLAEDDAPKKKAPRTGMNSALLLQKRHLGLLPPSSYSRLIHEVKVSGMQRHRLEVQSSNSTCPNTDNFHLIVADSACERVFTVNDVSHGGCKYGIMNFHGCKKGSLSVEMCDNLYFTNRKVNSVCWASVTHTDSHVLLCLVGISQTPGCVSLLPASLFSNFNPDQPGMLCSFKISTAWSCAWCLNPQADKTFSTGLSRRVIVTDAETGRRATYLAGSDVLAQQFALRAPVLFNGCRSGEIFSIDLRQRDRGHSHGWKTSRFYQESAITSVHLLQDENYLLASDMLGNIKLWDIRVKRSVKQYEGHHNEYAYLPIHVNEPEGLLLAVGQDCYTRLWSLRDSRLLRTIPSPHPAGKDSIPNVVFSSQLGGSKGLPGLLMAVRHDLYYYSYNKDYQDGLTLQGQC
;
A
#
# COMPACT_ATOMS: atom_id res chain seq x y z
N MET A 1 41.05 -24.36 -42.59
CA MET A 1 41.79 -23.08 -42.74
C MET A 1 41.69 -22.33 -41.40
N LYS A 2 42.85 -22.25 -40.74
CA LYS A 2 43.05 -21.50 -39.47
C LYS A 2 43.23 -20.01 -39.79
N ARG A 3 42.61 -19.15 -39.05
CA ARG A 3 43.10 -17.77 -38.81
C ARG A 3 42.76 -17.35 -37.40
N GLY A 4 43.82 -17.17 -36.58
CA GLY A 4 43.78 -16.59 -35.29
C GLY A 4 43.73 -15.06 -35.37
N TYR A 5 43.25 -14.42 -34.29
CA TYR A 5 43.46 -13.00 -34.03
C TYR A 5 43.98 -12.78 -32.61
N GLU A 6 45.07 -12.04 -32.61
CA GLU A 6 45.90 -11.69 -31.51
C GLU A 6 45.24 -10.72 -30.53
N ALA A 7 45.64 -10.88 -29.28
CA ALA A 7 45.38 -9.96 -28.20
C ALA A 7 46.21 -8.65 -28.31
N ARG A 8 45.64 -7.52 -28.10
CA ARG A 8 46.37 -6.26 -27.74
C ARG A 8 45.89 -5.74 -26.42
N GLY A 9 46.82 -5.80 -25.46
CA GLY A 9 46.70 -5.13 -24.19
C GLY A 9 46.81 -3.60 -24.33
N ARG A 10 46.15 -2.87 -23.48
CA ARG A 10 46.43 -1.47 -23.19
C ARG A 10 46.45 -1.24 -21.68
N ASP A 11 47.65 -0.90 -21.21
CA ASP A 11 47.96 -0.38 -19.91
C ASP A 11 47.18 0.94 -19.66
N HIS A 12 46.64 1.09 -18.48
CA HIS A 12 46.24 2.38 -17.98
C HIS A 12 46.90 2.68 -16.62
N HIS A 13 47.68 3.75 -16.69
CA HIS A 13 48.46 4.39 -15.63
C HIS A 13 47.70 4.63 -14.31
N ARG A 14 48.40 4.26 -13.27
CA ARG A 14 48.20 4.64 -11.87
C ARG A 14 48.60 6.11 -11.67
N HIS A 15 47.69 6.96 -11.25
CA HIS A 15 48.04 8.23 -10.61
C HIS A 15 47.83 8.15 -9.11
N GLN A 16 48.95 8.09 -8.41
CA GLN A 16 49.06 8.41 -6.99
C GLN A 16 49.18 9.91 -6.83
N SER A 17 48.32 10.54 -6.04
CA SER A 17 48.54 11.88 -5.49
C SER A 17 48.66 11.78 -3.97
N GLN A 18 49.88 12.05 -3.52
CA GLN A 18 50.28 12.26 -2.13
C GLN A 18 49.71 13.56 -1.62
N TRP A 19 49.07 13.58 -0.48
CA TRP A 19 48.87 14.79 0.31
C TRP A 19 49.71 14.76 1.58
N ARG A 20 50.60 15.78 1.65
CA ARG A 20 51.58 16.00 2.68
C ARG A 20 50.94 16.43 4.01
N ARG A 21 51.40 15.80 5.08
CA ARG A 21 51.30 16.23 6.48
C ARG A 21 51.95 17.62 6.65
N ARG A 22 51.27 18.51 7.31
CA ARG A 22 51.89 19.64 8.03
C ARG A 22 51.48 19.60 9.48
N GLN A 23 52.44 19.27 10.31
CA GLN A 23 52.46 19.59 11.74
C GLN A 23 52.75 21.10 11.89
N ARG A 24 52.07 21.75 12.80
CA ARG A 24 52.62 22.86 13.58
C ARG A 24 51.99 22.85 14.97
N SER A 25 52.87 22.68 15.92
CA SER A 25 52.76 22.94 17.34
C SER A 25 52.77 24.43 17.65
N ALA A 26 52.02 24.89 18.61
CA ALA A 26 52.44 25.97 19.50
C ALA A 26 51.52 26.03 20.74
N HIS A 27 52.17 26.12 21.85
CA HIS A 27 51.80 26.35 23.23
C HIS A 27 50.88 27.54 23.50
N GLY A 28 50.19 27.49 24.64
CA GLY A 28 49.56 28.63 25.31
C GLY A 28 48.73 28.22 26.52
N GLU A 29 49.37 28.04 27.66
CA GLU A 29 48.74 28.02 28.98
C GLU A 29 48.21 29.41 29.33
N GLN A 30 47.03 29.49 29.93
CA GLN A 30 46.71 30.47 30.96
C GLN A 30 45.50 30.04 31.80
N GLU A 31 45.78 29.87 33.09
CA GLU A 31 44.84 29.81 34.20
C GLU A 31 44.17 31.16 34.44
N TYR A 32 42.98 31.14 34.98
CA TYR A 32 42.33 31.99 36.01
C TYR A 32 40.86 31.58 36.01
N GLY A 33 40.16 31.23 37.03
CA GLY A 33 40.14 31.75 38.38
C GLY A 33 38.63 31.66 38.77
N SER A 34 38.37 31.03 39.85
CA SER A 34 37.16 30.89 40.64
C SER A 34 36.23 32.12 40.66
N GLU A 35 34.87 31.86 40.59
CA GLU A 35 34.00 32.40 41.64
C GLU A 35 32.62 31.68 41.67
N ARG A 36 32.25 31.24 42.84
CA ARG A 36 30.94 30.68 43.22
C ARG A 36 29.96 31.80 43.51
N THR A 37 28.75 31.71 42.95
CA THR A 37 27.58 32.24 43.65
C THR A 37 26.40 31.29 43.46
N ALA A 38 25.88 30.86 44.59
CA ALA A 38 24.65 30.11 44.70
C ALA A 38 23.48 31.11 44.75
N SER A 39 22.40 30.80 44.03
CA SER A 39 21.03 31.09 44.49
C SER A 39 19.99 30.47 43.57
N ASP A 40 19.17 29.71 44.22
CA ASP A 40 17.72 29.61 44.13
C ASP A 40 17.03 28.67 43.16
N ALA A 41 16.20 27.90 43.81
CA ALA A 41 15.31 26.87 43.35
C ALA A 41 14.21 27.41 42.45
N GLY A 42 14.01 26.75 41.35
CA GLY A 42 12.83 26.85 40.51
C GLY A 42 12.59 25.50 39.83
N SER A 43 11.67 24.73 40.38
CA SER A 43 11.24 23.46 39.83
C SER A 43 10.53 23.67 38.47
N SER A 44 11.20 23.33 37.38
CA SER A 44 10.58 23.06 36.10
C SER A 44 11.18 21.76 35.55
N SER A 45 10.33 20.76 35.38
CA SER A 45 10.65 19.49 34.76
C SER A 45 11.04 19.70 33.29
N ALA A 46 12.30 20.07 33.07
CA ALA A 46 12.92 20.02 31.75
C ALA A 46 13.57 18.64 31.59
N SER A 47 13.10 17.87 30.64
CA SER A 47 13.77 16.68 30.14
C SER A 47 15.22 17.05 29.77
N SER A 48 16.18 16.67 30.61
CA SER A 48 17.61 16.88 30.34
C SER A 48 18.00 15.99 29.16
N SER A 49 17.91 16.52 27.95
CA SER A 49 18.56 15.91 26.81
C SER A 49 20.06 16.00 27.04
N ALA A 50 20.73 14.86 27.18
CA ALA A 50 22.18 14.80 27.25
C ALA A 50 22.77 15.49 26.00
N PRO A 51 23.88 16.29 26.16
CA PRO A 51 24.45 17.02 25.05
C PRO A 51 24.85 16.07 23.91
N GLU A 52 24.47 16.39 22.66
CA GLU A 52 24.84 15.63 21.49
C GLU A 52 26.34 15.78 21.20
N LEU A 53 27.11 14.71 21.38
CA LEU A 53 28.52 14.66 21.03
C LEU A 53 28.70 14.07 19.64
N PRO A 54 29.29 14.78 18.67
CA PRO A 54 29.52 14.26 17.31
C PRO A 54 30.34 12.97 17.34
N GLY A 55 29.80 11.89 16.75
CA GLY A 55 30.46 10.57 16.70
C GLY A 55 30.27 9.70 17.94
N PHE A 56 29.44 10.12 18.90
CA PHE A 56 29.06 9.32 20.06
C PHE A 56 27.55 9.17 20.15
N TYR A 57 27.10 8.04 20.68
CA TYR A 57 25.73 7.76 21.06
C TYR A 57 25.61 7.76 22.57
N PHE A 58 24.63 8.48 23.10
CA PHE A 58 24.28 8.47 24.50
C PHE A 58 23.24 7.39 24.79
N ASP A 59 23.57 6.43 25.64
CA ASP A 59 22.64 5.40 26.10
C ASP A 59 22.01 5.87 27.42
N PRO A 60 20.70 6.23 27.44
CA PRO A 60 20.04 6.73 28.64
C PRO A 60 19.86 5.65 29.72
N GLU A 61 19.82 4.36 29.38
CA GLU A 61 19.70 3.27 30.35
C GLU A 61 21.00 3.07 31.13
N LYS A 62 22.14 3.22 30.46
CA LYS A 62 23.48 3.06 31.07
C LYS A 62 24.10 4.39 31.49
N ASN A 63 23.46 5.51 31.13
CA ASN A 63 23.94 6.87 31.37
C ASN A 63 25.40 7.08 30.91
N ARG A 64 25.74 6.57 29.69
CA ARG A 64 27.10 6.61 29.13
C ARG A 64 27.10 6.88 27.65
N TYR A 65 28.17 7.51 27.17
CA TYR A 65 28.43 7.73 25.75
C TYR A 65 29.22 6.56 25.16
N PHE A 66 28.76 6.06 24.02
CA PHE A 66 29.44 5.05 23.22
C PHE A 66 29.91 5.64 21.91
N ARG A 67 31.16 5.42 21.53
CA ARG A 67 31.70 5.90 20.25
C ARG A 67 31.08 5.15 19.08
N LEU A 68 30.57 5.89 18.11
CA LEU A 68 30.10 5.33 16.83
C LEU A 68 31.32 5.09 15.93
N LEU A 69 31.60 3.85 15.60
CA LEU A 69 32.65 3.49 14.66
C LEU A 69 32.09 3.47 13.23
N PRO A 70 32.75 4.12 12.26
CA PRO A 70 32.37 3.99 10.86
C PRO A 70 32.78 2.63 10.31
N GLY A 71 31.86 1.95 9.63
CA GLY A 71 32.11 0.72 8.90
C GLY A 71 31.52 -0.54 9.54
N HIS A 72 31.29 -1.56 8.70
CA HIS A 72 30.90 -2.91 9.11
C HIS A 72 32.04 -3.61 9.83
N ASN A 73 32.10 -3.44 11.13
CA ASN A 73 32.95 -4.26 11.96
C ASN A 73 32.06 -5.24 12.73
N ASN A 74 32.17 -6.55 12.42
CA ASN A 74 31.37 -7.61 13.04
C ASN A 74 31.47 -7.64 14.58
N CYS A 75 32.42 -6.92 15.17
CA CYS A 75 32.62 -6.80 16.60
C CYS A 75 31.93 -5.59 17.25
N ASN A 76 31.32 -4.68 16.48
CA ASN A 76 30.65 -3.51 17.05
C ASN A 76 29.14 -3.55 16.74
N PRO A 77 28.27 -3.85 17.73
CA PRO A 77 26.82 -3.91 17.53
C PRO A 77 26.17 -2.52 17.38
N LEU A 78 26.90 -1.42 17.60
CA LEU A 78 26.40 -0.06 17.56
C LEU A 78 26.76 0.62 16.25
N THR A 79 26.01 0.31 15.20
CA THR A 79 26.07 1.05 13.94
C THR A 79 25.04 2.18 13.95
N LYS A 80 25.32 3.29 13.24
CA LYS A 80 24.37 4.41 13.10
C LYS A 80 23.03 3.95 12.56
N GLU A 81 23.04 3.03 11.58
CA GLU A 81 21.84 2.45 11.00
C GLU A 81 21.06 1.56 11.98
N GLY A 82 21.78 0.79 12.82
CA GLY A 82 21.17 -0.03 13.86
C GLY A 82 20.47 0.81 14.94
N LEU A 83 21.05 1.95 15.31
CA LEU A 83 20.46 2.89 16.25
C LEU A 83 19.21 3.57 15.67
N GLN A 84 19.27 4.02 14.42
CA GLN A 84 18.11 4.58 13.72
C GLN A 84 16.95 3.59 13.68
N LYS A 85 17.20 2.33 13.30
CA LYS A 85 16.17 1.28 13.30
C LYS A 85 15.57 1.04 14.68
N LYS A 86 16.41 1.09 15.72
CA LYS A 86 15.95 0.92 17.11
C LYS A 86 15.07 2.08 17.57
N GLU A 87 15.39 3.30 17.17
CA GLU A 87 14.58 4.48 17.47
C GLU A 87 13.25 4.48 16.68
N GLU A 88 13.28 4.09 15.42
CA GLU A 88 12.08 3.93 14.61
C GLU A 88 11.17 2.85 15.19
N GLU A 89 11.72 1.72 15.64
CA GLU A 89 10.96 0.66 16.27
C GLU A 89 10.36 1.12 17.59
N LYS A 90 11.11 1.83 18.44
CA LYS A 90 10.59 2.42 19.68
C LYS A 90 9.45 3.42 19.42
N LYS A 91 9.56 4.24 18.36
CA LYS A 91 8.48 5.14 17.94
C LYS A 91 7.24 4.36 17.48
N ARG A 92 7.45 3.28 16.73
CA ARG A 92 6.36 2.40 16.29
C ARG A 92 5.63 1.76 17.47
N GLU A 93 6.38 1.19 18.42
CA GLU A 93 5.82 0.58 19.63
C GLU A 93 5.05 1.60 20.51
N ALA A 94 5.56 2.81 20.61
CA ALA A 94 4.88 3.88 21.35
C ALA A 94 3.53 4.24 20.70
N LEU A 95 3.47 4.34 19.37
CA LEU A 95 2.23 4.60 18.66
C LEU A 95 1.23 3.43 18.77
N LEU A 96 1.72 2.18 18.76
CA LEU A 96 0.86 1.01 18.98
C LEU A 96 0.29 0.98 20.39
N ALA A 97 1.12 1.28 21.39
CA ALA A 97 0.68 1.35 22.78
C ALA A 97 -0.35 2.48 23.00
N GLU A 98 -0.21 3.60 22.29
CA GLU A 98 -1.21 4.69 22.30
C GLU A 98 -2.54 4.24 21.65
N ASP A 99 -2.47 3.47 20.55
CA ASP A 99 -3.66 2.96 19.87
C ASP A 99 -4.39 1.89 20.71
N ASP A 100 -3.67 1.08 21.48
CA ASP A 100 -4.22 0.03 22.34
C ASP A 100 -4.66 0.56 23.71
N ALA A 101 -4.13 1.72 24.13
CA ALA A 101 -4.52 2.31 25.39
C ALA A 101 -6.04 2.58 25.42
N PRO A 102 -6.76 2.17 26.49
CA PRO A 102 -8.17 2.47 26.63
C PRO A 102 -8.34 3.98 26.54
N LYS A 103 -8.87 4.44 25.40
CA LYS A 103 -9.06 5.87 25.15
C LYS A 103 -9.95 6.38 26.27
N LYS A 104 -9.36 7.09 27.24
CA LYS A 104 -10.10 7.86 28.24
C LYS A 104 -11.20 8.55 27.48
N LYS A 105 -12.48 8.33 27.86
CA LYS A 105 -13.66 8.92 27.19
C LYS A 105 -13.25 10.30 26.74
N ALA A 106 -13.17 10.52 25.41
CA ALA A 106 -12.69 11.79 24.88
C ALA A 106 -13.43 12.87 25.64
N PRO A 107 -12.75 13.87 26.22
CA PRO A 107 -13.43 14.92 26.94
C PRO A 107 -14.58 15.30 26.03
N ARG A 108 -15.81 15.30 26.51
CA ARG A 108 -16.98 15.69 25.72
C ARG A 108 -16.64 17.07 25.18
N THR A 109 -15.89 17.08 24.08
CA THR A 109 -15.65 18.29 23.32
C THR A 109 -17.06 18.70 23.02
N GLY A 110 -17.52 19.86 23.46
CA GLY A 110 -18.90 20.33 23.36
C GLY A 110 -19.51 20.29 21.96
N MET A 111 -19.18 19.29 21.17
CA MET A 111 -19.68 18.99 19.86
C MET A 111 -21.02 18.28 19.97
N ASN A 112 -22.05 19.10 20.12
CA ASN A 112 -23.40 18.65 19.93
C ASN A 112 -23.61 18.46 18.40
N SER A 113 -23.83 17.22 17.97
CA SER A 113 -24.04 16.89 16.56
C SER A 113 -25.25 17.63 15.94
N ALA A 114 -26.32 17.82 16.72
CA ALA A 114 -27.49 18.60 16.30
C ALA A 114 -27.11 20.08 16.06
N LEU A 115 -26.33 20.67 16.97
CA LEU A 115 -25.85 22.05 16.82
C LEU A 115 -24.92 22.21 15.62
N LEU A 116 -24.07 21.22 15.35
CA LEU A 116 -23.19 21.22 14.16
C LEU A 116 -24.01 21.17 12.87
N LEU A 117 -25.05 20.32 12.82
CA LEU A 117 -25.96 20.23 11.68
C LEU A 117 -26.74 21.54 11.49
N GLN A 118 -27.24 22.13 12.58
CA GLN A 118 -27.93 23.42 12.53
C GLN A 118 -26.99 24.52 12.03
N LYS A 119 -25.78 24.63 12.54
CA LYS A 119 -24.77 25.60 12.07
C LYS A 119 -24.47 25.43 10.58
N ARG A 120 -24.38 24.17 10.11
CA ARG A 120 -24.19 23.86 8.69
C ARG A 120 -25.42 24.31 7.87
N HIS A 121 -26.62 24.00 8.31
CA HIS A 121 -27.86 24.41 7.63
C HIS A 121 -28.03 25.93 7.56
N LEU A 122 -27.66 26.63 8.61
CA LEU A 122 -27.72 28.09 8.70
C LEU A 122 -26.54 28.78 7.97
N GLY A 123 -25.61 28.00 7.33
CA GLY A 123 -24.44 28.57 6.65
C GLY A 123 -23.39 29.13 7.59
N LEU A 124 -23.54 28.95 8.91
CA LEU A 124 -22.59 29.43 9.93
C LEU A 124 -21.30 28.54 10.00
N LEU A 125 -21.35 27.34 9.44
CA LEU A 125 -20.22 26.43 9.33
C LEU A 125 -20.00 26.07 7.85
N PRO A 126 -18.87 26.47 7.25
CA PRO A 126 -18.54 26.11 5.88
C PRO A 126 -18.50 24.57 5.70
N PRO A 127 -18.96 24.05 4.54
CA PRO A 127 -18.93 22.60 4.28
C PRO A 127 -17.55 21.97 4.42
N SER A 128 -16.48 22.72 4.12
CA SER A 128 -15.09 22.27 4.30
C SER A 128 -14.74 22.05 5.76
N SER A 129 -15.11 22.97 6.64
CA SER A 129 -14.84 22.85 8.09
C SER A 129 -15.66 21.71 8.69
N TYR A 130 -16.90 21.51 8.26
CA TYR A 130 -17.74 20.39 8.69
C TYR A 130 -17.11 19.05 8.28
N SER A 131 -16.74 18.87 7.01
CA SER A 131 -16.08 17.67 6.52
C SER A 131 -14.79 17.38 7.28
N ARG A 132 -13.98 18.41 7.55
CA ARG A 132 -12.73 18.27 8.31
C ARG A 132 -12.98 17.74 9.72
N LEU A 133 -13.95 18.29 10.44
CA LEU A 133 -14.30 17.82 11.79
C LEU A 133 -14.78 16.37 11.78
N ILE A 134 -15.62 15.99 10.81
CA ILE A 134 -16.10 14.60 10.68
C ILE A 134 -14.94 13.66 10.40
N HIS A 135 -14.01 14.00 9.49
CA HIS A 135 -12.85 13.18 9.20
C HIS A 135 -11.96 13.01 10.44
N GLU A 136 -11.68 14.08 11.17
CA GLU A 136 -10.88 14.04 12.40
C GLU A 136 -11.53 13.11 13.45
N VAL A 137 -12.83 13.23 13.66
CA VAL A 137 -13.56 12.38 14.63
C VAL A 137 -13.55 10.92 14.21
N LYS A 138 -13.87 10.61 12.93
CA LYS A 138 -13.90 9.23 12.43
C LYS A 138 -12.52 8.58 12.53
N VAL A 139 -11.51 9.24 11.97
CA VAL A 139 -10.16 8.66 11.85
C VAL A 139 -9.45 8.56 13.20
N SER A 140 -9.62 9.55 14.09
CA SER A 140 -9.08 9.48 15.46
C SER A 140 -9.77 8.42 16.31
N GLY A 141 -11.03 8.12 15.99
CA GLY A 141 -11.85 7.12 16.68
C GLY A 141 -11.56 5.67 16.30
N MET A 142 -10.80 5.42 15.22
CA MET A 142 -10.54 4.05 14.77
C MET A 142 -9.83 3.22 15.85
N GLN A 143 -10.35 2.03 16.11
CA GLN A 143 -9.79 1.06 17.07
C GLN A 143 -9.38 -0.21 16.34
N ARG A 144 -8.26 -0.79 16.76
CA ARG A 144 -7.71 -2.02 16.20
C ARG A 144 -8.33 -3.24 16.90
N HIS A 145 -8.79 -4.18 16.09
CA HIS A 145 -9.27 -5.49 16.54
C HIS A 145 -8.56 -6.57 15.73
N ARG A 146 -8.05 -7.57 16.39
CA ARG A 146 -7.52 -8.76 15.71
C ARG A 146 -8.67 -9.66 15.31
N LEU A 147 -8.68 -10.08 14.04
CA LEU A 147 -9.69 -11.00 13.54
C LEU A 147 -9.12 -12.42 13.53
N GLU A 148 -9.92 -13.36 14.03
CA GLU A 148 -9.62 -14.78 13.88
C GLU A 148 -10.25 -15.28 12.58
N VAL A 149 -9.41 -15.87 11.74
CA VAL A 149 -9.85 -16.48 10.50
C VAL A 149 -10.33 -17.89 10.83
N GLN A 150 -11.63 -18.13 10.69
CA GLN A 150 -12.22 -19.45 10.87
C GLN A 150 -11.97 -20.26 9.60
N SER A 151 -11.42 -21.45 9.75
CA SER A 151 -11.24 -22.42 8.67
C SER A 151 -12.13 -23.61 8.92
N SER A 152 -12.90 -24.02 7.91
CA SER A 152 -13.94 -25.06 8.07
C SER A 152 -13.36 -26.46 8.30
N ASN A 153 -12.14 -26.76 7.84
CA ASN A 153 -11.60 -28.12 7.81
C ASN A 153 -10.13 -28.28 8.22
N SER A 154 -9.38 -27.23 8.52
CA SER A 154 -7.95 -27.40 8.78
C SER A 154 -7.63 -27.51 10.27
N THR A 155 -7.01 -28.62 10.65
CA THR A 155 -6.40 -28.83 11.97
C THR A 155 -5.10 -28.02 12.16
N CYS A 156 -4.57 -27.40 11.11
CA CYS A 156 -3.35 -26.61 11.14
C CYS A 156 -3.66 -25.14 10.86
N PRO A 157 -3.22 -24.21 11.71
CA PRO A 157 -3.36 -22.78 11.44
C PRO A 157 -2.63 -22.43 10.15
N ASN A 158 -3.25 -21.61 9.30
CA ASN A 158 -2.60 -21.10 8.11
C ASN A 158 -1.49 -20.11 8.53
N THR A 159 -0.23 -20.52 8.35
CA THR A 159 0.94 -19.73 8.72
C THR A 159 1.55 -18.97 7.54
N ASP A 160 0.96 -19.10 6.35
CA ASP A 160 1.46 -18.47 5.14
C ASP A 160 1.19 -16.96 5.16
N ASN A 161 2.18 -16.17 4.75
CA ASN A 161 2.07 -14.71 4.78
C ASN A 161 1.15 -14.18 3.68
N PHE A 162 0.26 -13.26 4.02
CA PHE A 162 -0.54 -12.53 3.04
C PHE A 162 0.37 -11.67 2.15
N HIS A 163 0.31 -11.94 0.84
CA HIS A 163 1.03 -11.17 -0.17
C HIS A 163 0.15 -10.12 -0.84
N LEU A 164 -1.13 -10.45 -1.07
CA LEU A 164 -2.08 -9.56 -1.72
C LEU A 164 -3.50 -9.87 -1.25
N ILE A 165 -4.29 -8.83 -0.99
CA ILE A 165 -5.72 -8.96 -0.73
C ILE A 165 -6.51 -7.98 -1.60
N VAL A 166 -7.58 -8.44 -2.25
CA VAL A 166 -8.43 -7.63 -3.13
C VAL A 166 -9.90 -7.94 -2.86
N ALA A 167 -10.64 -6.96 -2.35
CA ALA A 167 -12.07 -7.11 -2.11
C ALA A 167 -12.88 -7.03 -3.41
N ASP A 168 -14.03 -7.71 -3.44
CA ASP A 168 -15.04 -7.50 -4.47
C ASP A 168 -15.77 -6.15 -4.27
N SER A 169 -16.60 -5.76 -5.23
CA SER A 169 -17.31 -4.47 -5.18
C SER A 169 -18.29 -4.36 -4.01
N ALA A 170 -18.83 -5.48 -3.53
CA ALA A 170 -19.71 -5.55 -2.37
C ALA A 170 -18.95 -5.60 -1.04
N CYS A 171 -17.63 -5.81 -1.06
CA CYS A 171 -16.80 -6.06 0.12
C CYS A 171 -17.30 -7.21 1.01
N GLU A 172 -17.94 -8.20 0.41
CA GLU A 172 -18.38 -9.45 1.06
C GLU A 172 -17.33 -10.54 0.93
N ARG A 173 -16.55 -10.50 -0.14
CA ARG A 173 -15.49 -11.46 -0.45
C ARG A 173 -14.18 -10.74 -0.66
N VAL A 174 -13.12 -11.31 -0.13
CA VAL A 174 -11.75 -10.83 -0.33
C VAL A 174 -10.92 -11.95 -0.92
N PHE A 175 -10.44 -11.74 -2.14
CA PHE A 175 -9.48 -12.65 -2.76
C PHE A 175 -8.11 -12.47 -2.11
N THR A 176 -7.49 -13.57 -1.71
CA THR A 176 -6.19 -13.57 -1.04
C THR A 176 -5.16 -14.33 -1.83
N VAL A 177 -3.95 -13.82 -1.83
CA VAL A 177 -2.77 -14.52 -2.31
C VAL A 177 -1.77 -14.58 -1.15
N ASN A 178 -1.34 -15.78 -0.81
CA ASN A 178 -0.42 -16.03 0.29
C ASN A 178 0.89 -16.60 -0.25
N ASP A 179 2.03 -16.05 0.18
CA ASP A 179 3.34 -16.58 -0.16
C ASP A 179 3.63 -17.84 0.68
N VAL A 180 4.12 -18.89 0.02
CA VAL A 180 4.48 -20.14 0.66
C VAL A 180 5.98 -20.19 0.93
N SER A 181 6.37 -20.67 2.10
CA SER A 181 7.77 -20.71 2.57
C SER A 181 8.72 -21.44 1.62
N HIS A 182 8.22 -22.42 0.87
CA HIS A 182 9.02 -23.21 -0.09
C HIS A 182 8.95 -22.68 -1.53
N GLY A 183 8.38 -21.49 -1.73
CA GLY A 183 8.21 -20.87 -3.02
C GLY A 183 6.84 -21.13 -3.64
N GLY A 184 6.40 -20.23 -4.52
CA GLY A 184 5.06 -20.21 -5.07
C GLY A 184 4.07 -19.46 -4.20
N CYS A 185 2.80 -19.56 -4.56
CA CYS A 185 1.69 -18.88 -3.87
C CYS A 185 0.52 -19.83 -3.68
N LYS A 186 -0.20 -19.63 -2.57
CA LYS A 186 -1.58 -20.13 -2.40
C LYS A 186 -2.53 -18.99 -2.61
N TYR A 187 -3.70 -19.26 -3.18
CA TYR A 187 -4.73 -18.25 -3.37
C TYR A 187 -6.13 -18.83 -3.13
N GLY A 188 -7.03 -18.00 -2.64
CA GLY A 188 -8.40 -18.37 -2.31
C GLY A 188 -9.25 -17.17 -1.97
N ILE A 189 -10.45 -17.38 -1.48
CA ILE A 189 -11.40 -16.36 -1.08
C ILE A 189 -11.67 -16.45 0.41
N MET A 190 -11.63 -15.31 1.10
CA MET A 190 -12.19 -15.13 2.43
C MET A 190 -13.56 -14.50 2.30
N ASN A 191 -14.56 -15.06 2.97
CA ASN A 191 -15.90 -14.49 3.08
C ASN A 191 -16.00 -13.66 4.36
N PHE A 192 -16.58 -12.48 4.23
CA PHE A 192 -16.81 -11.56 5.33
C PHE A 192 -18.29 -11.44 5.60
N HIS A 193 -18.68 -11.68 6.83
CA HIS A 193 -20.06 -11.55 7.25
C HIS A 193 -20.17 -10.49 8.34
N GLY A 194 -20.98 -9.46 8.07
CA GLY A 194 -21.38 -8.50 9.09
C GLY A 194 -22.39 -9.16 10.03
N CYS A 195 -22.05 -9.32 11.32
CA CYS A 195 -22.96 -9.87 12.30
C CYS A 195 -23.97 -8.84 12.79
N LYS A 196 -25.16 -9.30 13.18
CA LYS A 196 -26.27 -8.48 13.75
C LYS A 196 -25.87 -7.68 15.01
N LYS A 197 -24.74 -8.01 15.64
CA LYS A 197 -24.21 -7.36 16.87
C LYS A 197 -23.03 -6.43 16.62
N GLY A 198 -22.76 -6.02 15.38
CA GLY A 198 -21.66 -5.09 15.08
C GLY A 198 -20.25 -5.72 15.12
N SER A 199 -20.14 -7.05 15.04
CA SER A 199 -18.88 -7.76 14.87
C SER A 199 -18.69 -8.19 13.43
N LEU A 200 -17.45 -8.26 12.95
CA LEU A 200 -17.07 -8.79 11.65
C LEU A 200 -16.52 -10.19 11.84
N SER A 201 -17.12 -11.19 11.17
CA SER A 201 -16.60 -12.55 11.13
C SER A 201 -15.96 -12.84 9.78
N VAL A 202 -14.91 -13.63 9.80
CA VAL A 202 -14.11 -13.98 8.62
C VAL A 202 -14.04 -15.48 8.52
N GLU A 203 -14.51 -16.00 7.40
CA GLU A 203 -14.40 -17.41 7.06
C GLU A 203 -13.52 -17.57 5.82
N MET A 204 -12.43 -18.33 5.96
CA MET A 204 -11.59 -18.69 4.83
C MET A 204 -12.11 -19.97 4.20
N CYS A 205 -12.40 -19.92 2.92
CA CYS A 205 -12.73 -21.12 2.18
C CYS A 205 -11.52 -22.03 2.09
N ASP A 206 -11.66 -23.29 2.46
CA ASP A 206 -10.57 -24.26 2.52
C ASP A 206 -9.99 -24.65 1.16
N ASN A 207 -10.67 -24.31 0.08
CA ASN A 207 -10.23 -24.54 -1.29
C ASN A 207 -9.16 -23.54 -1.72
N LEU A 208 -7.99 -23.63 -1.10
CA LEU A 208 -6.83 -22.88 -1.54
C LEU A 208 -6.14 -23.62 -2.67
N TYR A 209 -5.98 -22.91 -3.79
CA TYR A 209 -5.23 -23.42 -4.93
C TYR A 209 -3.75 -23.03 -4.78
N PHE A 210 -2.87 -23.99 -5.07
CA PHE A 210 -1.43 -23.77 -5.09
C PHE A 210 -0.92 -23.55 -6.51
N THR A 211 0.01 -22.62 -6.65
CA THR A 211 0.81 -22.44 -7.85
C THR A 211 2.28 -22.22 -7.49
N ASN A 212 3.18 -22.79 -8.27
CA ASN A 212 4.63 -22.53 -8.16
C ASN A 212 5.06 -21.19 -8.74
N ARG A 213 4.12 -20.42 -9.26
CA ARG A 213 4.35 -19.10 -9.87
C ARG A 213 3.98 -17.98 -8.90
N LYS A 214 4.65 -16.85 -9.01
CA LYS A 214 4.21 -15.64 -8.35
C LYS A 214 3.02 -15.03 -9.06
N VAL A 215 2.13 -14.42 -8.27
CA VAL A 215 1.01 -13.62 -8.74
C VAL A 215 1.41 -12.16 -8.67
N ASN A 216 1.46 -11.45 -9.81
CA ASN A 216 1.82 -10.04 -9.86
C ASN A 216 0.64 -9.11 -9.65
N SER A 217 -0.52 -9.48 -10.18
CA SER A 217 -1.71 -8.63 -10.17
C SER A 217 -2.97 -9.47 -10.17
N VAL A 218 -4.00 -8.98 -9.51
CA VAL A 218 -5.31 -9.60 -9.42
C VAL A 218 -6.37 -8.52 -9.58
N CYS A 219 -7.45 -8.82 -10.29
CA CYS A 219 -8.66 -8.02 -10.25
C CYS A 219 -9.91 -8.89 -10.34
N TRP A 220 -11.01 -8.43 -9.75
CA TRP A 220 -12.31 -9.05 -9.94
C TRP A 220 -12.81 -8.80 -11.36
N ALA A 221 -13.56 -9.75 -11.87
CA ALA A 221 -14.05 -9.77 -13.24
C ALA A 221 -15.54 -10.11 -13.29
N SER A 222 -16.30 -9.32 -14.03
CA SER A 222 -17.75 -9.46 -14.18
C SER A 222 -18.08 -10.13 -15.51
N VAL A 223 -18.02 -11.47 -15.56
CA VAL A 223 -18.26 -12.24 -16.78
C VAL A 223 -19.73 -12.60 -16.94
N THR A 224 -20.33 -13.18 -15.91
CA THR A 224 -21.75 -13.60 -15.89
C THR A 224 -22.60 -12.63 -15.06
N HIS A 225 -22.08 -12.19 -13.95
CA HIS A 225 -22.64 -11.18 -13.06
C HIS A 225 -21.51 -10.43 -12.37
N THR A 226 -21.81 -9.40 -11.61
CA THR A 226 -20.80 -8.58 -10.91
C THR A 226 -19.92 -9.46 -10.05
N ASP A 227 -18.59 -9.33 -10.25
CA ASP A 227 -17.55 -10.04 -9.52
C ASP A 227 -17.73 -11.58 -9.49
N SER A 228 -18.21 -12.12 -10.60
CA SER A 228 -18.41 -13.57 -10.77
C SER A 228 -17.12 -14.35 -10.92
N HIS A 229 -16.04 -13.68 -11.32
CA HIS A 229 -14.75 -14.29 -11.64
C HIS A 229 -13.59 -13.46 -11.06
N VAL A 230 -12.41 -14.07 -11.03
CA VAL A 230 -11.16 -13.42 -10.67
C VAL A 230 -10.14 -13.59 -11.80
N LEU A 231 -9.51 -12.51 -12.20
CA LEU A 231 -8.45 -12.47 -13.21
C LEU A 231 -7.10 -12.41 -12.50
N LEU A 232 -6.25 -13.42 -12.72
CA LEU A 232 -4.91 -13.53 -12.13
C LEU A 232 -3.82 -13.42 -13.17
N CYS A 233 -2.83 -12.58 -12.91
CA CYS A 233 -1.61 -12.47 -13.70
C CYS A 233 -0.48 -13.28 -13.08
N LEU A 234 -0.12 -14.38 -13.70
CA LEU A 234 0.90 -15.32 -13.25
C LEU A 234 2.24 -15.05 -13.95
N VAL A 235 3.29 -14.96 -13.16
CA VAL A 235 4.67 -14.74 -13.65
C VAL A 235 5.15 -15.93 -14.44
N GLY A 236 5.89 -15.69 -15.53
CA GLY A 236 6.59 -16.74 -16.29
C GLY A 236 7.76 -17.31 -15.51
N ILE A 237 7.98 -18.61 -15.66
CA ILE A 237 9.17 -19.33 -15.19
C ILE A 237 9.92 -19.89 -16.40
N SER A 238 11.15 -20.39 -16.17
CA SER A 238 12.07 -20.78 -17.26
C SER A 238 11.46 -21.68 -18.33
N GLN A 239 10.55 -22.58 -17.96
CA GLN A 239 9.95 -23.55 -18.88
C GLN A 239 8.53 -23.18 -19.37
N THR A 240 7.87 -22.23 -18.69
CA THR A 240 6.49 -21.85 -19.00
C THR A 240 6.35 -20.33 -19.02
N PRO A 241 5.84 -19.77 -20.13
CA PRO A 241 5.62 -18.32 -20.23
C PRO A 241 4.61 -17.84 -19.19
N GLY A 242 4.61 -16.54 -18.91
CA GLY A 242 3.57 -15.89 -18.12
C GLY A 242 2.20 -16.11 -18.75
N CYS A 243 1.17 -16.15 -17.92
CA CYS A 243 -0.21 -16.29 -18.38
C CYS A 243 -1.15 -15.47 -17.50
N VAL A 244 -2.33 -15.23 -18.04
CA VAL A 244 -3.45 -14.65 -17.33
C VAL A 244 -4.54 -15.69 -17.26
N SER A 245 -5.01 -15.98 -16.04
CA SER A 245 -6.04 -16.99 -15.78
C SER A 245 -7.31 -16.32 -15.28
N LEU A 246 -8.44 -16.70 -15.85
CA LEU A 246 -9.76 -16.26 -15.45
C LEU A 246 -10.45 -17.42 -14.73
N LEU A 247 -10.70 -17.26 -13.43
CA LEU A 247 -11.22 -18.27 -12.54
C LEU A 247 -12.60 -17.88 -12.03
N PRO A 248 -13.61 -18.79 -12.06
CA PRO A 248 -14.89 -18.51 -11.41
C PRO A 248 -14.72 -18.40 -9.90
N ALA A 249 -15.32 -17.39 -9.29
CA ALA A 249 -15.26 -17.19 -7.84
C ALA A 249 -15.96 -18.34 -7.07
N SER A 250 -16.93 -19.00 -7.70
CA SER A 250 -17.62 -20.16 -7.15
C SER A 250 -16.72 -21.38 -6.86
N LEU A 251 -15.56 -21.47 -7.51
CA LEU A 251 -14.56 -22.52 -7.23
C LEU A 251 -14.07 -22.50 -5.78
N PHE A 252 -14.10 -21.33 -5.14
CA PHE A 252 -13.57 -21.13 -3.80
C PHE A 252 -14.63 -21.23 -2.71
N SER A 253 -15.92 -21.30 -3.07
CA SER A 253 -17.01 -21.31 -2.09
C SER A 253 -17.62 -22.68 -1.82
N ASN A 254 -17.64 -23.58 -2.83
CA ASN A 254 -18.16 -24.93 -2.67
C ASN A 254 -17.30 -25.90 -3.48
N PHE A 255 -16.80 -26.94 -2.81
CA PHE A 255 -16.12 -28.02 -3.53
C PHE A 255 -17.14 -28.82 -4.32
N ASN A 256 -17.27 -28.52 -5.60
CA ASN A 256 -17.97 -29.38 -6.54
C ASN A 256 -16.90 -30.00 -7.46
N PRO A 257 -16.62 -31.32 -7.35
CA PRO A 257 -15.59 -31.98 -8.15
C PRO A 257 -15.88 -31.94 -9.65
N ASP A 258 -17.11 -31.70 -10.04
CA ASP A 258 -17.56 -31.64 -11.44
C ASP A 258 -17.42 -30.23 -12.05
N GLN A 259 -17.06 -29.21 -11.25
CA GLN A 259 -16.81 -27.88 -11.78
C GLN A 259 -15.41 -27.76 -12.38
N PRO A 260 -15.27 -27.23 -13.61
CA PRO A 260 -13.96 -27.00 -14.21
C PRO A 260 -13.17 -26.00 -13.37
N GLY A 261 -11.97 -26.40 -12.92
CA GLY A 261 -11.11 -25.60 -12.04
C GLY A 261 -10.57 -24.32 -12.68
N MET A 262 -10.63 -24.18 -14.00
CA MET A 262 -10.15 -23.01 -14.71
C MET A 262 -11.05 -22.75 -15.91
N LEU A 263 -11.62 -21.56 -16.00
CA LEU A 263 -12.47 -21.19 -17.11
C LEU A 263 -11.63 -20.94 -18.38
N CYS A 264 -10.59 -20.14 -18.24
CA CYS A 264 -9.79 -19.69 -19.38
C CYS A 264 -8.38 -19.32 -18.95
N SER A 265 -7.39 -19.68 -19.78
CA SER A 265 -6.01 -19.25 -19.60
C SER A 265 -5.48 -18.64 -20.88
N PHE A 266 -5.05 -17.39 -20.80
CA PHE A 266 -4.48 -16.66 -21.92
C PHE A 266 -2.95 -16.71 -21.83
N LYS A 267 -2.28 -17.32 -22.82
CA LYS A 267 -0.82 -17.28 -22.94
C LYS A 267 -0.40 -15.86 -23.30
N ILE A 268 -0.05 -15.10 -22.29
CA ILE A 268 0.45 -13.73 -22.38
C ILE A 268 1.78 -13.75 -21.63
N SER A 269 2.82 -13.07 -22.10
CA SER A 269 4.06 -12.96 -21.34
C SER A 269 3.79 -12.35 -19.96
N THR A 270 4.75 -12.37 -19.04
CA THR A 270 4.58 -11.84 -17.70
C THR A 270 3.93 -10.46 -17.71
N ALA A 271 2.72 -10.36 -17.15
CA ALA A 271 1.99 -9.12 -16.99
C ALA A 271 2.30 -8.51 -15.62
N TRP A 272 2.54 -7.20 -15.60
CA TRP A 272 2.78 -6.42 -14.36
C TRP A 272 1.48 -5.97 -13.70
N SER A 273 0.47 -5.68 -14.53
CA SER A 273 -0.83 -5.19 -14.07
C SER A 273 -1.96 -5.77 -14.91
N CYS A 274 -3.16 -5.78 -14.39
CA CYS A 274 -4.38 -6.09 -15.11
C CYS A 274 -5.53 -5.18 -14.64
N ALA A 275 -6.52 -5.02 -15.51
CA ALA A 275 -7.76 -4.34 -15.19
C ALA A 275 -8.91 -4.97 -15.99
N TRP A 276 -10.08 -5.06 -15.37
CA TRP A 276 -11.33 -5.49 -16.01
C TRP A 276 -12.18 -4.28 -16.40
N CYS A 277 -12.76 -4.31 -17.58
CA CYS A 277 -13.64 -3.26 -18.06
C CYS A 277 -15.08 -3.50 -17.54
N LEU A 278 -15.63 -2.51 -16.83
CA LEU A 278 -17.03 -2.53 -16.38
C LEU A 278 -17.95 -1.69 -17.27
N ASN A 279 -17.40 -1.09 -18.33
CA ASN A 279 -18.20 -0.28 -19.27
C ASN A 279 -18.97 -1.18 -20.24
N PRO A 280 -20.29 -1.00 -20.40
CA PRO A 280 -21.11 -1.85 -21.28
C PRO A 280 -20.72 -1.84 -22.76
N GLN A 281 -20.01 -0.79 -23.24
CA GLN A 281 -19.55 -0.69 -24.63
C GLN A 281 -18.33 -1.58 -24.93
N ALA A 282 -17.65 -2.05 -23.88
CA ALA A 282 -16.51 -2.97 -23.98
C ALA A 282 -16.65 -4.09 -22.94
N ASP A 283 -17.86 -4.65 -22.85
CA ASP A 283 -18.17 -5.73 -21.93
C ASP A 283 -17.24 -6.92 -22.15
N LYS A 284 -16.96 -7.65 -21.07
CA LYS A 284 -16.07 -8.83 -21.04
C LYS A 284 -14.66 -8.57 -21.57
N THR A 285 -14.21 -7.33 -21.54
CA THR A 285 -12.88 -6.93 -21.99
C THR A 285 -11.97 -6.71 -20.79
N PHE A 286 -10.74 -7.19 -20.87
CA PHE A 286 -9.70 -6.90 -19.89
C PHE A 286 -8.42 -6.41 -20.55
N SER A 287 -7.62 -5.69 -19.77
CA SER A 287 -6.30 -5.25 -20.19
C SER A 287 -5.21 -5.90 -19.36
N THR A 288 -4.04 -6.04 -19.96
CA THR A 288 -2.82 -6.47 -19.30
C THR A 288 -1.67 -5.53 -19.65
N GLY A 289 -1.00 -5.03 -18.62
CA GLY A 289 0.20 -4.21 -18.74
C GLY A 289 1.45 -5.10 -18.76
N LEU A 290 2.22 -5.02 -19.81
CA LEU A 290 3.44 -5.79 -20.03
C LEU A 290 4.66 -4.89 -20.17
N SER A 291 5.81 -5.51 -20.39
CA SER A 291 7.02 -4.78 -20.78
C SER A 291 6.81 -4.12 -22.15
N ARG A 292 6.79 -2.78 -22.14
CA ARG A 292 6.69 -1.90 -23.30
C ARG A 292 5.42 -2.04 -24.15
N ARG A 293 4.37 -2.68 -23.64
CA ARG A 293 3.11 -2.85 -24.36
C ARG A 293 1.92 -3.06 -23.44
N VAL A 294 0.76 -2.72 -23.95
CA VAL A 294 -0.55 -3.04 -23.38
C VAL A 294 -1.25 -4.01 -24.33
N ILE A 295 -1.84 -5.05 -23.78
CA ILE A 295 -2.71 -5.95 -24.54
C ILE A 295 -4.12 -5.82 -23.98
N VAL A 296 -5.06 -5.48 -24.82
CA VAL A 296 -6.49 -5.50 -24.52
C VAL A 296 -7.07 -6.76 -25.14
N THR A 297 -7.72 -7.57 -24.34
CA THR A 297 -8.25 -8.89 -24.72
C THR A 297 -9.75 -8.93 -24.45
N ASP A 298 -10.50 -9.37 -25.43
CA ASP A 298 -11.89 -9.77 -25.28
C ASP A 298 -11.91 -11.20 -24.72
N ALA A 299 -12.47 -11.37 -23.54
CA ALA A 299 -12.46 -12.65 -22.82
C ALA A 299 -13.36 -13.71 -23.47
N GLU A 300 -14.38 -13.31 -24.21
CA GLU A 300 -15.33 -14.21 -24.89
C GLU A 300 -14.76 -14.74 -26.21
N THR A 301 -14.22 -13.83 -27.04
CA THR A 301 -13.73 -14.18 -28.38
C THR A 301 -12.23 -14.51 -28.41
N GLY A 302 -11.49 -14.14 -27.37
CA GLY A 302 -10.03 -14.25 -27.30
C GLY A 302 -9.28 -13.27 -28.24
N ARG A 303 -9.99 -12.33 -28.87
CA ARG A 303 -9.38 -11.31 -29.74
C ARG A 303 -8.51 -10.37 -28.93
N ARG A 304 -7.38 -9.97 -29.48
CA ARG A 304 -6.38 -9.12 -28.82
C ARG A 304 -6.04 -7.92 -29.66
N ALA A 305 -6.00 -6.76 -29.01
CA ALA A 305 -5.41 -5.54 -29.55
C ALA A 305 -4.14 -5.20 -28.74
N THR A 306 -3.05 -4.88 -29.43
CA THR A 306 -1.76 -4.58 -28.81
C THR A 306 -1.36 -3.15 -29.05
N TYR A 307 -1.01 -2.42 -28.00
CA TYR A 307 -0.57 -1.03 -28.03
C TYR A 307 0.86 -0.93 -27.48
N LEU A 308 1.75 -0.25 -28.22
CA LEU A 308 3.16 -0.11 -27.85
C LEU A 308 3.35 1.06 -26.87
N ALA A 309 3.64 0.78 -25.63
CA ALA A 309 3.71 1.79 -24.56
C ALA A 309 5.07 2.50 -24.41
N GLY A 310 6.14 1.96 -24.96
CA GLY A 310 7.49 2.52 -24.83
C GLY A 310 8.20 2.17 -23.51
N SER A 311 7.48 1.93 -22.42
CA SER A 311 7.97 1.52 -21.10
C SER A 311 7.06 0.46 -20.47
N ASP A 312 7.53 -0.19 -19.40
CA ASP A 312 6.75 -1.18 -18.67
C ASP A 312 5.50 -0.56 -18.06
N VAL A 313 4.36 -1.22 -18.22
CA VAL A 313 3.06 -0.74 -17.75
C VAL A 313 2.75 -1.40 -16.40
N LEU A 314 2.85 -0.64 -15.33
CA LEU A 314 2.77 -1.16 -13.96
C LEU A 314 1.38 -1.00 -13.34
N ALA A 315 0.61 -0.01 -13.75
CA ALA A 315 -0.72 0.27 -13.21
C ALA A 315 -1.73 0.49 -14.33
N GLN A 316 -2.94 -0.02 -14.13
CA GLN A 316 -4.03 0.10 -15.11
C GLN A 316 -5.37 0.26 -14.43
N GLN A 317 -6.26 1.09 -15.03
CA GLN A 317 -7.65 1.19 -14.65
C GLN A 317 -8.50 1.62 -15.83
N PHE A 318 -9.67 0.99 -16.00
CA PHE A 318 -10.69 1.44 -16.93
C PHE A 318 -11.57 2.54 -16.32
N ALA A 319 -12.01 3.47 -17.15
CA ALA A 319 -13.11 4.36 -16.86
C ALA A 319 -14.44 3.61 -16.89
N LEU A 320 -15.41 4.06 -16.10
CA LEU A 320 -16.75 3.44 -16.01
C LEU A 320 -17.70 3.96 -17.10
N ARG A 321 -17.63 5.27 -17.41
CA ARG A 321 -18.57 5.94 -18.34
C ARG A 321 -18.19 5.76 -19.80
N ALA A 322 -16.93 5.54 -20.08
CA ALA A 322 -16.41 5.34 -21.44
C ALA A 322 -15.40 4.19 -21.47
N PRO A 323 -15.27 3.46 -22.60
CA PRO A 323 -14.28 2.39 -22.73
C PRO A 323 -12.87 2.96 -22.94
N VAL A 324 -12.40 3.68 -21.93
CA VAL A 324 -11.07 4.33 -21.90
C VAL A 324 -10.22 3.68 -20.81
N LEU A 325 -9.02 3.25 -21.17
CA LEU A 325 -8.05 2.61 -20.29
C LEU A 325 -6.96 3.60 -19.91
N PHE A 326 -6.78 3.89 -18.62
CA PHE A 326 -5.65 4.63 -18.10
C PHE A 326 -4.51 3.68 -17.73
N ASN A 327 -3.28 4.08 -18.06
CA ASN A 327 -2.06 3.27 -17.89
C ASN A 327 -0.98 4.11 -17.21
N GLY A 328 -0.34 3.55 -16.19
CA GLY A 328 0.83 4.11 -15.51
C GLY A 328 2.09 3.31 -15.83
N CYS A 329 3.14 3.99 -16.23
CA CYS A 329 4.38 3.39 -16.70
C CYS A 329 5.54 3.50 -15.72
N ARG A 330 6.53 2.63 -15.88
CA ARG A 330 7.81 2.71 -15.17
C ARG A 330 8.60 3.99 -15.48
N SER A 331 8.37 4.59 -16.67
CA SER A 331 8.99 5.88 -17.04
C SER A 331 8.36 7.10 -16.37
N GLY A 332 7.33 6.93 -15.55
CA GLY A 332 6.54 8.03 -14.99
C GLY A 332 5.45 8.56 -15.93
N GLU A 333 5.37 8.04 -17.17
CA GLU A 333 4.30 8.40 -18.10
C GLU A 333 2.97 7.79 -17.64
N ILE A 334 1.92 8.62 -17.61
CA ILE A 334 0.53 8.20 -17.49
C ILE A 334 -0.16 8.55 -18.81
N PHE A 335 -0.84 7.59 -19.43
CA PHE A 335 -1.55 7.83 -20.68
C PHE A 335 -2.85 7.04 -20.74
N SER A 336 -3.79 7.47 -21.58
CA SER A 336 -5.05 6.78 -21.81
C SER A 336 -5.18 6.25 -23.23
N ILE A 337 -5.91 5.14 -23.36
CA ILE A 337 -6.26 4.48 -24.61
C ILE A 337 -7.78 4.49 -24.73
N ASP A 338 -8.35 5.07 -25.79
CA ASP A 338 -9.76 4.97 -26.10
C ASP A 338 -10.00 3.77 -27.03
N LEU A 339 -10.70 2.75 -26.55
CA LEU A 339 -10.95 1.51 -27.27
C LEU A 339 -11.89 1.68 -28.49
N ARG A 340 -12.59 2.80 -28.60
CA ARG A 340 -13.43 3.13 -29.76
C ARG A 340 -12.60 3.56 -30.98
N GLN A 341 -11.38 4.04 -30.73
CA GLN A 341 -10.48 4.44 -31.80
C GLN A 341 -9.85 3.18 -32.40
N ARG A 342 -10.27 2.87 -33.63
CA ARG A 342 -9.62 1.77 -34.40
C ARG A 342 -8.17 2.16 -34.69
N ASP A 343 -7.28 1.23 -34.41
CA ASP A 343 -5.84 1.37 -34.66
C ASP A 343 -5.62 1.62 -36.19
N ARG A 344 -5.39 2.88 -36.57
CA ARG A 344 -5.05 3.28 -37.93
C ARG A 344 -3.53 3.28 -38.09
N GLY A 345 -2.90 2.07 -37.92
CA GLY A 345 -1.47 1.90 -38.25
C GLY A 345 -0.52 2.70 -37.36
N HIS A 346 0.68 2.28 -37.27
CA HIS A 346 1.88 2.68 -36.53
C HIS A 346 2.10 4.15 -36.03
N SER A 347 1.11 5.00 -36.02
CA SER A 347 1.21 6.37 -35.50
C SER A 347 0.86 6.42 -34.01
N HIS A 348 1.64 7.14 -33.20
CA HIS A 348 1.42 7.36 -31.77
C HIS A 348 0.11 8.12 -31.43
N GLY A 349 -0.83 8.25 -32.36
CA GLY A 349 -2.09 9.00 -32.22
C GLY A 349 -3.16 8.34 -31.33
N TRP A 350 -2.96 7.10 -30.86
CA TRP A 350 -3.90 6.38 -30.00
C TRP A 350 -3.81 6.79 -28.51
N LYS A 351 -2.72 7.44 -28.09
CA LYS A 351 -2.59 7.99 -26.74
C LYS A 351 -3.35 9.32 -26.64
N THR A 352 -4.47 9.33 -25.92
CA THR A 352 -5.36 10.51 -25.87
C THR A 352 -4.98 11.50 -24.78
N SER A 353 -4.70 11.05 -23.58
CA SER A 353 -4.22 11.91 -22.49
C SER A 353 -2.85 11.47 -22.03
N ARG A 354 -1.94 12.44 -21.79
CA ARG A 354 -0.57 12.14 -21.34
C ARG A 354 -0.19 13.09 -20.21
N PHE A 355 0.31 12.50 -19.13
CA PHE A 355 0.86 13.20 -17.97
C PHE A 355 2.20 12.56 -17.59
N TYR A 356 2.99 13.24 -16.80
CA TYR A 356 4.28 12.73 -16.34
C TYR A 356 4.48 13.01 -14.86
N GLN A 357 4.90 11.97 -14.11
CA GLN A 357 5.49 12.09 -12.77
C GLN A 357 6.97 11.73 -12.83
N GLU A 358 7.67 12.09 -11.79
CA GLU A 358 9.14 12.01 -11.74
C GLU A 358 9.67 10.57 -11.69
N SER A 359 8.82 9.62 -11.26
CA SER A 359 9.22 8.22 -11.09
C SER A 359 8.15 7.25 -11.57
N ALA A 360 8.47 5.95 -11.51
CA ALA A 360 7.61 4.86 -11.94
C ALA A 360 6.26 4.88 -11.24
N ILE A 361 5.17 4.82 -12.01
CA ILE A 361 3.80 4.85 -11.49
C ILE A 361 3.43 3.47 -10.96
N THR A 362 3.14 3.40 -9.67
CA THR A 362 2.78 2.15 -8.97
C THR A 362 1.28 1.92 -8.91
N SER A 363 0.48 2.99 -8.88
CA SER A 363 -0.98 2.87 -8.85
C SER A 363 -1.63 4.06 -9.55
N VAL A 364 -2.75 3.81 -10.19
CA VAL A 364 -3.63 4.83 -10.78
C VAL A 364 -5.06 4.57 -10.30
N HIS A 365 -5.77 5.63 -9.94
CA HIS A 365 -7.16 5.56 -9.52
C HIS A 365 -7.95 6.72 -10.11
N LEU A 366 -8.92 6.41 -10.95
CA LEU A 366 -9.82 7.36 -11.57
C LEU A 366 -10.99 7.63 -10.61
N LEU A 367 -11.28 8.88 -10.30
CA LEU A 367 -12.42 9.23 -9.45
C LEU A 367 -13.74 9.03 -10.20
N GLN A 368 -14.85 8.88 -9.47
CA GLN A 368 -16.19 8.60 -10.02
C GLN A 368 -16.70 9.68 -10.99
N ASP A 369 -16.24 10.92 -10.84
CA ASP A 369 -16.55 12.00 -11.76
C ASP A 369 -15.82 11.91 -13.11
N GLU A 370 -14.76 11.06 -13.16
CA GLU A 370 -13.89 10.85 -14.31
C GLU A 370 -13.17 12.10 -14.83
N ASN A 371 -13.16 13.18 -14.04
CA ASN A 371 -12.39 14.38 -14.33
C ASN A 371 -11.04 14.38 -13.65
N TYR A 372 -10.88 13.60 -12.59
CA TYR A 372 -9.66 13.54 -11.79
C TYR A 372 -9.10 12.13 -11.71
N LEU A 373 -7.77 12.06 -11.78
CA LEU A 373 -6.99 10.83 -11.67
C LEU A 373 -5.99 10.97 -10.50
N LEU A 374 -6.00 10.03 -9.57
CA LEU A 374 -4.97 9.89 -8.57
C LEU A 374 -3.88 8.96 -9.11
N ALA A 375 -2.62 9.33 -8.91
CA ALA A 375 -1.48 8.48 -9.25
C ALA A 375 -0.43 8.54 -8.14
N SER A 376 0.11 7.36 -7.80
CA SER A 376 1.26 7.22 -6.92
C SER A 376 2.49 6.74 -7.68
N ASP A 377 3.66 7.13 -7.22
CA ASP A 377 4.92 6.73 -7.82
C ASP A 377 5.90 6.07 -6.82
N MET A 378 7.01 5.54 -7.33
CA MET A 378 8.05 4.88 -6.51
C MET A 378 8.89 5.85 -5.67
N LEU A 379 8.76 7.17 -5.84
CA LEU A 379 9.36 8.16 -4.94
C LEU A 379 8.43 8.55 -3.78
N GLY A 380 7.26 7.91 -3.69
CA GLY A 380 6.28 8.20 -2.67
C GLY A 380 5.41 9.43 -2.96
N ASN A 381 5.45 10.01 -4.15
CA ASN A 381 4.56 11.10 -4.51
C ASN A 381 3.18 10.56 -4.86
N ILE A 382 2.16 11.08 -4.22
CA ILE A 382 0.75 10.84 -4.58
C ILE A 382 0.18 12.16 -5.08
N LYS A 383 -0.23 12.22 -6.35
CA LYS A 383 -0.75 13.43 -6.99
C LYS A 383 -2.15 13.22 -7.54
N LEU A 384 -3.00 14.23 -7.39
CA LEU A 384 -4.31 14.33 -8.03
C LEU A 384 -4.17 15.15 -9.31
N TRP A 385 -4.51 14.56 -10.44
CA TRP A 385 -4.43 15.17 -11.75
C TRP A 385 -5.82 15.55 -12.26
N ASP A 386 -5.99 16.75 -12.80
CA ASP A 386 -7.16 17.11 -13.62
C ASP A 386 -6.87 16.65 -15.06
N ILE A 387 -7.65 15.68 -15.55
CA ILE A 387 -7.47 15.05 -16.85
C ILE A 387 -7.73 16.04 -18.00
N ARG A 388 -8.65 16.99 -17.81
CA ARG A 388 -9.05 17.98 -18.82
C ARG A 388 -7.95 19.01 -19.07
N VAL A 389 -7.34 19.49 -17.99
CA VAL A 389 -6.30 20.53 -18.03
C VAL A 389 -4.90 19.94 -18.07
N LYS A 390 -4.77 18.63 -17.81
CA LYS A 390 -3.49 17.89 -17.75
C LYS A 390 -2.51 18.48 -16.72
N ARG A 391 -3.02 18.89 -15.57
CA ARG A 391 -2.24 19.48 -14.48
C ARG A 391 -2.47 18.77 -13.18
N SER A 392 -1.41 18.65 -12.36
CA SER A 392 -1.55 18.24 -10.97
C SER A 392 -2.22 19.34 -10.17
N VAL A 393 -3.32 18.98 -9.49
CA VAL A 393 -4.16 19.90 -8.69
C VAL A 393 -3.76 19.85 -7.23
N LYS A 394 -3.40 18.65 -6.73
CA LYS A 394 -3.05 18.40 -5.33
C LYS A 394 -1.93 17.38 -5.24
N GLN A 395 -1.18 17.49 -4.14
CA GLN A 395 -0.20 16.49 -3.72
C GLN A 395 -0.50 16.07 -2.29
N TYR A 396 -0.36 14.77 -2.00
CA TYR A 396 -0.56 14.16 -0.70
C TYR A 396 0.80 13.80 -0.15
N GLU A 397 1.25 14.53 0.86
CA GLU A 397 2.60 14.41 1.39
C GLU A 397 2.71 13.38 2.50
N GLY A 398 3.95 12.90 2.74
CA GLY A 398 4.29 12.00 3.83
C GLY A 398 4.20 10.52 3.50
N HIS A 399 3.83 10.13 2.28
CA HIS A 399 3.93 8.75 1.84
C HIS A 399 5.40 8.40 1.56
N HIS A 400 5.83 7.21 2.01
CA HIS A 400 7.20 6.74 1.84
C HIS A 400 7.23 5.51 0.92
N ASN A 401 7.93 5.62 -0.19
CA ASN A 401 8.20 4.52 -1.10
C ASN A 401 9.55 4.76 -1.79
N GLU A 402 10.31 3.72 -2.07
CA GLU A 402 11.58 3.78 -2.79
C GLU A 402 11.56 2.89 -4.04
N TYR A 403 10.95 1.70 -3.94
CA TYR A 403 10.94 0.72 -5.02
C TYR A 403 9.76 -0.27 -4.97
N ALA A 404 8.90 -0.18 -3.96
CA ALA A 404 7.84 -1.14 -3.77
C ALA A 404 6.62 -0.84 -4.67
N TYR A 405 5.96 -1.90 -5.12
CA TYR A 405 4.69 -1.78 -5.82
C TYR A 405 3.56 -1.69 -4.79
N LEU A 406 3.17 -0.45 -4.47
CA LEU A 406 2.18 -0.17 -3.43
C LEU A 406 0.93 0.47 -4.04
N PRO A 407 -0.25 -0.16 -3.86
CA PRO A 407 -1.51 0.41 -4.33
C PRO A 407 -1.98 1.55 -3.43
N ILE A 408 -2.77 2.45 -4.01
CA ILE A 408 -3.58 3.43 -3.27
C ILE A 408 -5.03 2.97 -3.20
N HIS A 409 -5.71 3.32 -2.12
CA HIS A 409 -7.11 2.99 -1.90
C HIS A 409 -7.91 4.28 -1.67
N VAL A 410 -9.01 4.42 -2.37
CA VAL A 410 -9.84 5.62 -2.32
C VAL A 410 -11.25 5.25 -1.90
N ASN A 411 -11.74 5.90 -0.86
CA ASN A 411 -13.14 5.83 -0.46
C ASN A 411 -13.78 7.19 -0.72
N GLU A 412 -14.30 7.36 -1.93
CA GLU A 412 -14.87 8.63 -2.36
C GLU A 412 -16.10 9.07 -1.57
N PRO A 413 -17.06 8.16 -1.23
CA PRO A 413 -18.20 8.51 -0.40
C PRO A 413 -17.81 9.12 0.94
N GLU A 414 -16.70 8.70 1.51
CA GLU A 414 -16.17 9.24 2.76
C GLU A 414 -15.13 10.34 2.54
N GLY A 415 -14.68 10.55 1.32
CA GLY A 415 -13.68 11.55 0.96
C GLY A 415 -12.29 11.25 1.56
N LEU A 416 -11.92 9.97 1.64
CA LEU A 416 -10.68 9.51 2.23
C LEU A 416 -9.78 8.82 1.19
N LEU A 417 -8.49 9.12 1.28
CA LEU A 417 -7.41 8.44 0.56
C LEU A 417 -6.56 7.67 1.58
N LEU A 418 -6.22 6.45 1.24
CA LEU A 418 -5.36 5.60 2.06
C LEU A 418 -4.22 5.02 1.20
N ALA A 419 -3.02 5.01 1.74
CA ALA A 419 -1.88 4.32 1.17
C ALA A 419 -0.99 3.70 2.25
N VAL A 420 -0.43 2.54 1.92
CA VAL A 420 0.57 1.86 2.74
C VAL A 420 1.95 2.25 2.25
N GLY A 421 2.83 2.65 3.16
CA GLY A 421 4.22 2.96 2.85
C GLY A 421 5.14 1.75 2.97
N GLN A 422 6.29 1.81 2.31
CA GLN A 422 7.36 0.81 2.44
C GLN A 422 7.95 0.78 3.86
N ASP A 423 7.78 1.85 4.62
CA ASP A 423 8.09 1.97 6.04
C ASP A 423 7.10 1.22 6.95
N CYS A 424 6.17 0.44 6.37
CA CYS A 424 5.12 -0.33 7.05
C CYS A 424 4.09 0.54 7.80
N TYR A 425 3.99 1.82 7.48
CA TYR A 425 2.95 2.69 8.00
C TYR A 425 1.81 2.85 7.00
N THR A 426 0.59 2.73 7.48
CA THR A 426 -0.62 3.04 6.71
C THR A 426 -1.06 4.45 7.02
N ARG A 427 -1.19 5.28 6.00
CA ARG A 427 -1.54 6.69 6.13
C ARG A 427 -2.89 6.99 5.50
N LEU A 428 -3.66 7.84 6.17
CA LEU A 428 -4.96 8.31 5.71
C LEU A 428 -4.91 9.81 5.50
N TRP A 429 -5.38 10.26 4.33
CA TRP A 429 -5.52 11.67 3.99
C TRP A 429 -6.97 12.02 3.67
N SER A 430 -7.31 13.27 3.89
CA SER A 430 -8.53 13.85 3.33
C SER A 430 -8.35 14.06 1.82
N LEU A 431 -9.23 13.47 1.02
CA LEU A 431 -9.23 13.60 -0.44
C LEU A 431 -9.43 15.06 -0.87
N ARG A 432 -10.18 15.82 -0.06
CA ARG A 432 -10.59 17.18 -0.39
C ARG A 432 -9.48 18.22 -0.21
N ASP A 433 -8.77 18.18 0.92
CA ASP A 433 -7.78 19.19 1.31
C ASP A 433 -6.35 18.65 1.42
N SER A 434 -6.13 17.40 1.00
CA SER A 434 -4.84 16.67 1.01
C SER A 434 -4.14 16.58 2.37
N ARG A 435 -4.85 16.90 3.46
CA ARG A 435 -4.30 16.85 4.80
C ARG A 435 -4.13 15.41 5.26
N LEU A 436 -2.96 15.09 5.83
CA LEU A 436 -2.73 13.85 6.56
C LEU A 436 -3.55 13.83 7.84
N LEU A 437 -4.43 12.83 7.99
CA LEU A 437 -5.35 12.70 9.12
C LEU A 437 -4.78 11.77 10.18
N ARG A 438 -4.20 10.64 9.76
CA ARG A 438 -3.66 9.64 10.67
C ARG A 438 -2.55 8.83 10.02
N THR A 439 -1.59 8.42 10.84
CA THR A 439 -0.57 7.43 10.51
C THR A 439 -0.76 6.23 11.44
N ILE A 440 -1.01 5.07 10.87
CA ILE A 440 -1.23 3.80 11.58
C ILE A 440 0.01 2.95 11.39
N PRO A 441 0.73 2.59 12.48
CA PRO A 441 1.88 1.71 12.40
C PRO A 441 1.46 0.26 12.14
N SER A 442 2.32 -0.51 11.47
CA SER A 442 2.13 -1.96 11.36
C SER A 442 2.15 -2.61 12.76
N PRO A 443 1.25 -3.56 13.04
CA PRO A 443 1.28 -4.34 14.28
C PRO A 443 2.55 -5.19 14.44
N HIS A 444 3.22 -5.51 13.35
CA HIS A 444 4.47 -6.27 13.33
C HIS A 444 5.70 -5.36 13.14
N PRO A 445 6.89 -5.80 13.61
CA PRO A 445 8.14 -5.08 13.35
C PRO A 445 8.35 -4.80 11.87
N ALA A 446 8.91 -3.63 11.56
CA ALA A 446 9.14 -3.21 10.19
C ALA A 446 10.06 -4.20 9.44
N GLY A 447 9.65 -4.60 8.24
CA GLY A 447 10.37 -5.54 7.39
C GLY A 447 9.68 -5.72 6.05
N LYS A 448 10.37 -6.30 5.09
CA LYS A 448 9.80 -6.52 3.73
C LYS A 448 8.51 -7.34 3.76
N ASP A 449 8.46 -8.37 4.63
CA ASP A 449 7.30 -9.26 4.77
C ASP A 449 6.25 -8.70 5.73
N SER A 450 6.45 -7.50 6.25
CA SER A 450 5.57 -6.84 7.22
C SER A 450 4.87 -5.61 6.63
N ILE A 451 5.02 -5.37 5.32
CA ILE A 451 4.27 -4.32 4.63
C ILE A 451 2.80 -4.74 4.62
N PRO A 452 1.90 -3.94 5.21
CA PRO A 452 0.50 -4.28 5.26
C PRO A 452 -0.16 -4.32 3.88
N ASN A 453 -1.05 -5.29 3.68
CA ASN A 453 -2.02 -5.25 2.58
C ASN A 453 -3.36 -4.82 3.15
N VAL A 454 -4.06 -3.94 2.47
CA VAL A 454 -5.25 -3.30 3.05
C VAL A 454 -6.44 -3.31 2.10
N VAL A 455 -7.64 -3.38 2.70
CA VAL A 455 -8.91 -3.10 2.04
C VAL A 455 -9.63 -2.03 2.85
N PHE A 456 -10.04 -0.97 2.20
CA PHE A 456 -10.70 0.16 2.85
C PHE A 456 -12.09 0.36 2.26
N SER A 457 -13.12 0.22 3.07
CA SER A 457 -14.52 0.32 2.63
C SER A 457 -15.42 0.89 3.71
N SER A 458 -16.52 1.51 3.27
CA SER A 458 -17.62 1.90 4.13
C SER A 458 -18.57 0.73 4.49
N GLN A 459 -18.41 -0.43 3.85
CA GLN A 459 -19.32 -1.58 3.94
C GLN A 459 -18.57 -2.93 3.91
N LEU A 460 -17.59 -3.12 4.81
CA LEU A 460 -16.93 -4.41 4.96
C LEU A 460 -17.90 -5.47 5.50
N GLY A 461 -18.08 -6.56 4.74
CA GLY A 461 -19.09 -7.58 5.03
C GLY A 461 -20.44 -7.35 4.34
N GLY A 462 -20.47 -6.55 3.26
CA GLY A 462 -21.60 -6.35 2.37
C GLY A 462 -22.54 -5.21 2.77
N SER A 463 -23.77 -5.28 2.30
CA SER A 463 -24.77 -4.20 2.47
C SER A 463 -25.14 -3.88 3.93
N LYS A 464 -24.94 -4.84 4.83
CA LYS A 464 -25.09 -4.68 6.29
C LYS A 464 -23.74 -4.61 6.99
N GLY A 465 -22.67 -4.40 6.21
CA GLY A 465 -21.30 -4.40 6.68
C GLY A 465 -20.93 -3.17 7.50
N LEU A 466 -19.73 -3.21 8.03
CA LEU A 466 -19.19 -2.19 8.92
C LEU A 466 -18.16 -1.33 8.18
N PRO A 467 -18.19 -0.01 8.39
CA PRO A 467 -17.18 0.86 7.81
C PRO A 467 -15.85 0.70 8.54
N GLY A 468 -14.77 0.57 7.79
CA GLY A 468 -13.44 0.49 8.37
C GLY A 468 -12.36 0.04 7.41
N LEU A 469 -11.22 -0.27 8.00
CA LEU A 469 -10.02 -0.72 7.33
C LEU A 469 -9.74 -2.18 7.72
N LEU A 470 -9.65 -3.06 6.75
CA LEU A 470 -9.11 -4.40 6.91
C LEU A 470 -7.62 -4.36 6.59
N MET A 471 -6.78 -4.89 7.46
CA MET A 471 -5.33 -4.90 7.32
C MET A 471 -4.81 -6.32 7.52
N ALA A 472 -4.16 -6.86 6.51
CA ALA A 472 -3.46 -8.13 6.57
C ALA A 472 -1.95 -7.88 6.66
N VAL A 473 -1.29 -8.43 7.67
CA VAL A 473 0.15 -8.31 7.88
C VAL A 473 0.69 -9.67 8.26
N ARG A 474 1.63 -10.19 7.49
CA ARG A 474 2.12 -11.57 7.61
C ARG A 474 0.95 -12.54 7.54
N HIS A 475 0.72 -13.31 8.60
CA HIS A 475 -0.39 -14.27 8.72
C HIS A 475 -1.57 -13.74 9.55
N ASP A 476 -1.47 -12.52 10.07
CA ASP A 476 -2.50 -11.91 10.93
C ASP A 476 -3.41 -10.97 10.15
N LEU A 477 -4.67 -10.93 10.58
CA LEU A 477 -5.69 -10.06 10.03
C LEU A 477 -6.23 -9.13 11.12
N TYR A 478 -6.29 -7.85 10.82
CA TYR A 478 -6.75 -6.81 11.72
C TYR A 478 -7.87 -6.00 11.08
N TYR A 479 -8.83 -5.61 11.91
CA TYR A 479 -9.89 -4.70 11.52
C TYR A 479 -9.79 -3.41 12.35
N TYR A 480 -9.79 -2.28 11.68
CA TYR A 480 -9.84 -0.96 12.29
C TYR A 480 -11.23 -0.39 12.11
N SER A 481 -12.01 -0.38 13.17
CA SER A 481 -13.39 0.09 13.20
C SER A 481 -13.46 1.56 13.59
N TYR A 482 -14.35 2.34 12.96
CA TYR A 482 -14.75 3.67 13.45
C TYR A 482 -15.76 3.57 14.60
N ASN A 483 -16.44 2.43 14.71
CA ASN A 483 -17.51 2.26 15.68
C ASN A 483 -16.94 1.88 17.05
N LYS A 484 -17.27 2.67 18.06
CA LYS A 484 -16.87 2.41 19.45
C LYS A 484 -17.65 1.24 20.08
N ASP A 485 -18.77 0.85 19.48
CA ASP A 485 -19.63 -0.22 19.95
C ASP A 485 -19.29 -1.58 19.27
N TYR A 486 -18.17 -1.62 18.53
CA TYR A 486 -17.67 -2.88 17.98
C TYR A 486 -17.28 -3.80 19.13
N GLN A 487 -17.91 -4.99 19.20
CA GLN A 487 -17.62 -6.02 20.17
C GLN A 487 -16.88 -7.16 19.49
N ASP A 488 -15.74 -7.56 20.05
CA ASP A 488 -15.04 -8.76 19.61
C ASP A 488 -15.94 -9.97 19.85
N GLY A 489 -16.15 -10.79 18.82
CA GLY A 489 -17.03 -11.96 18.88
C GLY A 489 -16.64 -12.99 19.96
N LEU A 490 -15.43 -12.90 20.50
CA LEU A 490 -14.90 -13.76 21.56
C LEU A 490 -15.48 -13.48 22.94
N THR A 491 -15.96 -12.26 23.22
CA THR A 491 -16.52 -11.92 24.55
C THR A 491 -17.92 -12.48 24.77
N LEU A 492 -18.58 -13.04 23.77
CA LEU A 492 -19.96 -13.52 23.85
C LEU A 492 -20.11 -15.03 24.08
N GLN A 493 -19.03 -15.82 24.00
CA GLN A 493 -19.08 -17.25 24.28
C GLN A 493 -18.99 -17.60 25.78
N GLY A 494 -18.80 -16.62 26.65
CA GLY A 494 -18.68 -16.80 28.11
C GLY A 494 -19.96 -16.48 28.92
N GLN A 495 -21.08 -16.13 28.26
CA GLN A 495 -22.34 -15.78 28.94
C GLN A 495 -23.56 -16.46 28.27
N CYS A 496 -23.48 -17.75 28.03
CA CYS A 496 -24.68 -18.61 27.82
C CYS A 496 -24.64 -19.77 28.78
#